data_5f64dbbfa9c43894e42cfa9c6b6e7804
#
_entry.id   5f64dbbfa9c43894e42cfa9c6b6e7804
#
_cell.length_a   1.000
_cell.length_b   1.000
_cell.length_c   1.000
_cell.angle_alpha   90.00
_cell.angle_beta   90.00
_cell.angle_gamma   90.00
#
_symmetry.space_group_name_H-M   'P 1'
#
loop_
_entity.id
_entity.type
_entity.pdbx_description
1 polymer ?
#
loop_
_entity_poly.entity_id
_entity_poly.type
_entity_poly.pdbx_seq_one_letter_code
_entity_poly.pdbx_strand_id
1 'polypeptide(L)'
;MLDFQNISIDRKGEKVLDHFNLKAPDGVILALLGEDKEAKSMLLKVASGGEKPEEGQIYMDGISIYEEGRNAYCNFGYMSKEYGFYNLLKVEEYYELFLSLYKVGGRYRSRRIEEVLEMLEMTQYKQTFIGELPID
;
A
#
# COMPACT_ATOMS: atom_id res chain seq x y z
N MET A 1 -9.48 -2.47 -12.11
CA MET A 1 -9.67 -3.91 -11.76
C MET A 1 -8.33 -4.52 -11.41
N LEU A 2 -8.24 -5.25 -10.29
CA LEU A 2 -7.03 -5.99 -9.91
C LEU A 2 -7.24 -7.49 -10.20
N ASP A 3 -6.32 -8.12 -10.93
CA ASP A 3 -6.44 -9.51 -11.41
C ASP A 3 -5.16 -10.30 -11.05
N PHE A 4 -5.31 -11.31 -10.21
CA PHE A 4 -4.27 -12.25 -9.80
C PHE A 4 -4.40 -13.52 -10.63
N GLN A 5 -3.35 -13.91 -11.32
CA GLN A 5 -3.34 -15.06 -12.21
C GLN A 5 -2.25 -16.05 -11.81
N ASN A 6 -2.66 -17.23 -11.33
CA ASN A 6 -1.80 -18.35 -10.97
C ASN A 6 -0.66 -17.99 -10.00
N ILE A 7 -0.97 -17.21 -8.97
CA ILE A 7 0.02 -16.76 -7.98
C ILE A 7 0.45 -17.92 -7.10
N SER A 8 1.73 -18.26 -7.15
CA SER A 8 2.38 -19.19 -6.24
C SER A 8 3.47 -18.48 -5.45
N ILE A 9 3.51 -18.74 -4.14
CA ILE A 9 4.48 -18.16 -3.22
C ILE A 9 4.98 -19.25 -2.27
N ASP A 10 6.30 -19.42 -2.23
CA ASP A 10 6.99 -20.33 -1.34
C ASP A 10 7.71 -19.58 -0.20
N ARG A 11 7.67 -20.11 0.98
CA ARG A 11 8.44 -19.62 2.13
C ARG A 11 9.07 -20.79 2.88
N LYS A 12 10.39 -20.75 2.99
CA LYS A 12 11.16 -21.78 3.72
C LYS A 12 10.86 -23.21 3.28
N GLY A 13 10.49 -23.40 2.00
CA GLY A 13 10.16 -24.71 1.45
C GLY A 13 8.69 -25.15 1.64
N GLU A 14 7.85 -24.28 2.18
CA GLU A 14 6.40 -24.50 2.25
C GLU A 14 5.66 -23.56 1.31
N LYS A 15 4.66 -24.08 0.60
CA LYS A 15 3.80 -23.29 -0.26
C LYS A 15 2.80 -22.51 0.59
N VAL A 16 2.95 -21.19 0.60
CA VAL A 16 2.04 -20.25 1.25
C VAL A 16 0.82 -19.98 0.36
N LEU A 17 1.05 -19.84 -0.94
CA LEU A 17 0.00 -19.76 -1.96
C LEU A 17 0.36 -20.71 -3.10
N ASP A 18 -0.64 -21.43 -3.62
CA ASP A 18 -0.49 -22.38 -4.71
C ASP A 18 -1.53 -22.12 -5.79
N HIS A 19 -1.07 -21.60 -6.95
CA HIS A 19 -1.89 -21.27 -8.13
C HIS A 19 -3.14 -20.43 -7.79
N PHE A 20 -2.99 -19.48 -6.88
CA PHE A 20 -4.07 -18.61 -6.43
C PHE A 20 -4.55 -17.68 -7.55
N ASN A 21 -5.86 -17.60 -7.72
CA ASN A 21 -6.51 -16.74 -8.69
C ASN A 21 -7.58 -15.90 -8.02
N LEU A 22 -7.61 -14.59 -8.31
CA LEU A 22 -8.60 -13.67 -7.77
C LEU A 22 -8.78 -12.48 -8.70
N LYS A 23 -10.03 -12.06 -8.89
CA LYS A 23 -10.36 -10.79 -9.55
C LYS A 23 -11.09 -9.88 -8.59
N ALA A 24 -10.55 -8.68 -8.40
CA ALA A 24 -11.18 -7.61 -7.64
C ALA A 24 -11.68 -6.55 -8.64
N PRO A 25 -12.99 -6.47 -8.89
CA PRO A 25 -13.57 -5.45 -9.77
C PRO A 25 -13.39 -4.05 -9.21
N ASP A 26 -13.58 -3.03 -10.06
CA ASP A 26 -13.57 -1.64 -9.63
C ASP A 26 -14.81 -1.32 -8.78
N GLY A 27 -14.65 -0.37 -7.87
CA GLY A 27 -15.73 0.15 -7.06
C GLY A 27 -16.24 -0.80 -5.96
N VAL A 28 -15.53 -1.87 -5.64
CA VAL A 28 -15.90 -2.81 -4.57
C VAL A 28 -14.90 -2.79 -3.42
N ILE A 29 -15.37 -3.12 -2.24
CA ILE A 29 -14.54 -3.48 -1.10
C ILE A 29 -14.46 -4.99 -1.03
N LEU A 30 -13.26 -5.55 -1.19
CA LEU A 30 -13.02 -6.98 -1.12
C LEU A 30 -12.34 -7.32 0.20
N ALA A 31 -12.97 -8.19 1.00
CA ALA A 31 -12.40 -8.68 2.25
C ALA A 31 -11.76 -10.07 2.05
N LEU A 32 -10.50 -10.20 2.45
CA LEU A 32 -9.79 -11.48 2.47
C LEU A 32 -9.94 -12.12 3.84
N LEU A 33 -10.70 -13.22 3.91
CA LEU A 33 -10.93 -13.99 5.13
C LEU A 33 -10.16 -15.31 5.07
N GLY A 34 -9.72 -15.79 6.21
CA GLY A 34 -8.99 -17.06 6.33
C GLY A 34 -8.17 -17.12 7.61
N GLU A 35 -7.81 -18.32 8.02
CA GLU A 35 -7.02 -18.58 9.24
C GLU A 35 -5.54 -18.23 9.03
N ASP A 36 -5.02 -18.49 7.85
CA ASP A 36 -3.62 -18.22 7.50
C ASP A 36 -3.35 -16.72 7.35
N LYS A 37 -2.74 -16.15 8.39
CA LYS A 37 -2.37 -14.73 8.43
C LYS A 37 -1.18 -14.42 7.51
N GLU A 38 -0.28 -15.39 7.33
CA GLU A 38 0.91 -15.22 6.50
C GLU A 38 0.50 -15.16 5.02
N ALA A 39 -0.33 -16.08 4.56
CA ALA A 39 -0.85 -16.09 3.20
C ALA A 39 -1.58 -14.78 2.85
N LYS A 40 -2.46 -14.29 3.73
CA LYS A 40 -3.17 -13.01 3.50
C LYS A 40 -2.22 -11.82 3.41
N SER A 41 -1.25 -11.75 4.32
CA SER A 41 -0.27 -10.65 4.33
C SER A 41 0.62 -10.70 3.11
N MET A 42 1.01 -11.90 2.68
CA MET A 42 1.83 -12.11 1.50
C MET A 42 1.09 -11.75 0.22
N LEU A 43 -0.19 -12.13 0.12
CA LEU A 43 -1.03 -11.76 -1.03
C LEU A 43 -1.11 -10.23 -1.20
N LEU A 44 -1.30 -9.49 -0.11
CA LEU A 44 -1.31 -8.03 -0.15
C LEU A 44 0.06 -7.44 -0.50
N LYS A 45 1.14 -8.06 -0.01
CA LYS A 45 2.51 -7.63 -0.28
C LYS A 45 2.89 -7.80 -1.75
N VAL A 46 2.53 -8.93 -2.36
CA VAL A 46 2.75 -9.13 -3.80
C VAL A 46 1.82 -8.25 -4.64
N ALA A 47 0.58 -8.02 -4.20
CA ALA A 47 -0.35 -7.10 -4.86
C ALA A 47 0.16 -5.67 -4.88
N SER A 48 0.88 -5.25 -3.84
CA SER A 48 1.48 -3.91 -3.77
C SER A 48 2.81 -3.80 -4.52
N GLY A 49 3.31 -4.90 -5.11
CA GLY A 49 4.63 -4.95 -5.73
C GLY A 49 5.80 -4.93 -4.75
N GLY A 50 5.53 -4.98 -3.44
CA GLY A 50 6.55 -5.06 -2.40
C GLY A 50 7.34 -6.36 -2.42
N GLU A 51 6.80 -7.38 -3.06
CA GLU A 51 7.44 -8.65 -3.30
C GLU A 51 6.96 -9.24 -4.62
N LYS A 52 7.79 -10.03 -5.29
CA LYS A 52 7.43 -10.71 -6.52
C LYS A 52 7.06 -12.17 -6.22
N PRO A 53 5.95 -12.71 -6.75
CA PRO A 53 5.63 -14.12 -6.59
C PRO A 53 6.64 -15.00 -7.36
N GLU A 54 6.81 -16.24 -6.97
CA GLU A 54 7.63 -17.23 -7.68
C GLU A 54 7.01 -17.56 -9.03
N GLU A 55 5.67 -17.68 -9.08
CA GLU A 55 4.92 -17.94 -10.32
C GLU A 55 3.68 -17.06 -10.37
N GLY A 56 3.25 -16.79 -11.60
CA GLY A 56 2.04 -16.04 -11.89
C GLY A 56 2.28 -14.55 -12.13
N GLN A 57 1.19 -13.85 -12.39
CA GLN A 57 1.21 -12.41 -12.71
C GLN A 57 0.05 -11.70 -12.03
N ILE A 58 0.28 -10.42 -11.70
CA ILE A 58 -0.78 -9.54 -11.20
C ILE A 58 -0.93 -8.38 -12.18
N TYR A 59 -2.17 -8.12 -12.55
CA TYR A 59 -2.52 -7.03 -13.46
C TYR A 59 -3.40 -6.00 -12.74
N MET A 60 -3.09 -4.73 -12.95
CA MET A 60 -3.94 -3.61 -12.59
C MET A 60 -4.43 -2.94 -13.88
N ASP A 61 -5.74 -2.98 -14.11
CA ASP A 61 -6.37 -2.46 -15.32
C ASP A 61 -5.74 -3.01 -16.63
N GLY A 62 -5.34 -4.30 -16.60
CA GLY A 62 -4.71 -4.97 -17.73
C GLY A 62 -3.20 -4.72 -17.85
N ILE A 63 -2.60 -3.92 -16.98
CA ILE A 63 -1.17 -3.61 -16.95
C ILE A 63 -0.48 -4.48 -15.91
N SER A 64 0.56 -5.22 -16.29
CA SER A 64 1.36 -5.99 -15.34
C SER A 64 2.07 -5.08 -14.35
N ILE A 65 1.86 -5.31 -13.04
CA ILE A 65 2.50 -4.51 -12.00
C ILE A 65 4.00 -4.73 -11.90
N TYR A 66 4.52 -5.83 -12.45
CA TYR A 66 5.94 -6.18 -12.39
C TYR A 66 6.72 -5.81 -13.65
N GLU A 67 6.06 -5.67 -14.78
CA GLU A 67 6.71 -5.36 -16.06
C GLU A 67 6.79 -3.86 -16.33
N GLU A 68 5.73 -3.10 -16.01
CA GLU A 68 5.69 -1.66 -16.26
C GLU A 68 6.03 -0.80 -15.03
N GLY A 69 6.41 -1.41 -13.93
CA GLY A 69 7.04 -0.79 -12.77
C GLY A 69 6.30 0.43 -12.23
N ARG A 70 6.95 1.61 -12.33
CA ARG A 70 6.46 2.85 -11.71
C ARG A 70 5.07 3.29 -12.10
N ASN A 71 4.62 3.02 -13.32
CA ASN A 71 3.33 3.50 -13.82
C ASN A 71 2.16 2.77 -13.15
N ALA A 72 2.34 1.47 -12.85
CA ALA A 72 1.32 0.70 -12.14
C ALA A 72 1.18 1.14 -10.69
N TYR A 73 2.31 1.46 -10.01
CA TYR A 73 2.31 1.82 -8.58
C TYR A 73 1.71 3.19 -8.26
N CYS A 74 1.58 4.08 -9.24
CA CYS A 74 0.98 5.41 -9.02
C CYS A 74 -0.52 5.37 -8.71
N ASN A 75 -1.19 4.25 -8.97
CA ASN A 75 -2.65 4.15 -8.92
C ASN A 75 -3.18 3.43 -7.68
N PHE A 76 -2.31 2.99 -6.75
CA PHE A 76 -2.78 2.36 -5.52
C PHE A 76 -1.94 2.74 -4.29
N GLY A 77 -2.56 2.63 -3.13
CA GLY A 77 -1.90 2.75 -1.84
C GLY A 77 -1.83 1.38 -1.14
N TYR A 78 -0.76 1.15 -0.43
CA TYR A 78 -0.59 -0.03 0.41
C TYR A 78 -0.30 0.37 1.84
N MET A 79 -1.05 -0.19 2.78
CA MET A 79 -0.82 -0.02 4.20
C MET A 79 -0.36 -1.35 4.80
N SER A 80 0.92 -1.41 5.19
CA SER A 80 1.50 -2.58 5.84
C SER A 80 1.15 -2.61 7.33
N LYS A 81 1.15 -3.82 7.93
CA LYS A 81 1.13 -3.95 9.40
C LYS A 81 2.44 -3.55 10.06
N GLU A 82 3.55 -3.69 9.34
CA GLU A 82 4.87 -3.29 9.78
C GLU A 82 5.11 -1.84 9.33
N TYR A 83 4.71 -0.91 10.16
CA TYR A 83 4.90 0.51 9.88
C TYR A 83 6.32 0.92 10.24
N GLY A 84 7.15 1.16 9.24
CA GLY A 84 8.41 1.87 9.40
C GLY A 84 8.18 3.38 9.36
N PHE A 85 7.50 3.93 10.36
CA PHE A 85 7.32 5.37 10.42
C PHE A 85 8.62 6.09 10.82
N TYR A 86 8.82 7.26 10.26
CA TYR A 86 9.86 8.19 10.70
C TYR A 86 9.40 8.90 11.98
N ASN A 87 9.53 8.23 13.14
CA ASN A 87 9.01 8.68 14.42
C ASN A 87 9.47 10.08 14.86
N LEU A 88 10.61 10.53 14.33
CA LEU A 88 11.20 11.85 14.61
C LEU A 88 10.70 12.96 13.68
N LEU A 89 9.86 12.64 12.72
CA LEU A 89 9.19 13.65 11.89
C LEU A 89 7.86 14.04 12.52
N LYS A 90 7.50 15.30 12.36
CA LYS A 90 6.13 15.74 12.60
C LYS A 90 5.20 15.23 11.50
N VAL A 91 3.92 15.14 11.80
CA VAL A 91 2.92 14.68 10.81
C VAL A 91 2.99 15.49 9.51
N GLU A 92 3.06 16.82 9.58
CA GLU A 92 3.18 17.65 8.37
C GLU A 92 4.47 17.40 7.59
N GLU A 93 5.61 17.21 8.29
CA GLU A 93 6.91 16.94 7.66
C GLU A 93 6.90 15.58 6.94
N TYR A 94 6.22 14.58 7.52
CA TYR A 94 6.03 13.28 6.92
C TYR A 94 5.22 13.38 5.61
N TYR A 95 4.08 14.08 5.64
CA TYR A 95 3.30 14.33 4.42
C TYR A 95 4.08 15.12 3.39
N GLU A 96 4.84 16.13 3.79
CA GLU A 96 5.64 16.94 2.89
C GLU A 96 6.73 16.11 2.20
N LEU A 97 7.37 15.19 2.92
CA LEU A 97 8.32 14.23 2.37
C LEU A 97 7.66 13.39 1.26
N PHE A 98 6.51 12.76 1.53
CA PHE A 98 5.82 11.92 0.56
C PHE A 98 5.32 12.71 -0.65
N LEU A 99 4.70 13.87 -0.43
CA LEU A 99 4.26 14.74 -1.52
C LEU A 99 5.44 15.18 -2.40
N SER A 100 6.64 15.33 -1.82
CA SER A 100 7.85 15.63 -2.59
C SER A 100 8.29 14.46 -3.45
N LEU A 101 8.23 13.24 -2.92
CA LEU A 101 8.54 12.00 -3.67
C LEU A 101 7.56 11.79 -4.83
N TYR A 102 6.29 12.12 -4.64
CA TYR A 102 5.27 12.12 -5.70
C TYR A 102 5.35 13.35 -6.62
N LYS A 103 6.38 14.20 -6.46
CA LYS A 103 6.64 15.40 -7.29
C LYS A 103 5.49 16.44 -7.29
N VAL A 104 4.72 16.49 -6.22
CA VAL A 104 3.71 17.54 -6.02
C VAL A 104 4.42 18.88 -5.86
N GLY A 105 4.02 19.89 -6.62
CA GLY A 105 4.63 21.21 -6.58
C GLY A 105 4.50 21.89 -5.21
N GLY A 106 5.58 22.54 -4.72
CA GLY A 106 5.67 23.05 -3.35
C GLY A 106 4.50 23.94 -2.92
N ARG A 107 4.01 24.83 -3.80
CA ARG A 107 2.86 25.71 -3.51
C ARG A 107 1.53 24.97 -3.28
N TYR A 108 1.41 23.71 -3.71
CA TYR A 108 0.21 22.91 -3.53
C TYR A 108 0.29 21.97 -2.32
N ARG A 109 1.50 21.74 -1.77
CA ARG A 109 1.70 20.76 -0.71
C ARG A 109 1.00 21.15 0.58
N SER A 110 1.20 22.38 1.07
CA SER A 110 0.57 22.83 2.32
C SER A 110 -0.95 22.68 2.27
N ARG A 111 -1.56 23.12 1.17
CA ARG A 111 -2.99 22.97 0.98
C ARG A 111 -3.41 21.50 0.96
N ARG A 112 -2.66 20.63 0.27
CA ARG A 112 -2.98 19.20 0.20
C ARG A 112 -2.84 18.51 1.55
N ILE A 113 -1.86 18.90 2.36
CA ILE A 113 -1.70 18.40 3.73
C ILE A 113 -2.92 18.79 4.57
N GLU A 114 -3.36 20.03 4.51
CA GLU A 114 -4.53 20.50 5.24
C GLU A 114 -5.80 19.72 4.83
N GLU A 115 -6.07 19.60 3.53
CA GLU A 115 -7.21 18.83 3.02
C GLU A 115 -7.22 17.37 3.50
N VAL A 116 -6.04 16.72 3.54
CA VAL A 116 -5.94 15.32 4.01
C VAL A 116 -6.13 15.23 5.52
N LEU A 117 -5.53 16.13 6.29
CA LEU A 117 -5.66 16.13 7.74
C LEU A 117 -7.09 16.45 8.20
N GLU A 118 -7.79 17.34 7.49
CA GLU A 118 -9.22 17.60 7.73
C GLU A 118 -10.06 16.37 7.44
N MET A 119 -9.85 15.72 6.29
CA MET A 119 -10.58 14.51 5.90
C MET A 119 -10.39 13.35 6.88
N LEU A 120 -9.22 13.25 7.51
CA LEU A 120 -8.89 12.23 8.50
C LEU A 120 -9.19 12.66 9.94
N GLU A 121 -9.74 13.86 10.16
CA GLU A 121 -9.96 14.44 11.50
C GLU A 121 -8.69 14.54 12.35
N MET A 122 -7.53 14.74 11.69
CA MET A 122 -6.20 14.75 12.32
C MET A 122 -5.54 16.12 12.37
N THR A 123 -6.26 17.21 12.11
CA THR A 123 -5.71 18.57 12.04
C THR A 123 -4.98 18.98 13.33
N GLN A 124 -5.46 18.55 14.50
CA GLN A 124 -4.85 18.83 15.80
C GLN A 124 -3.46 18.19 15.95
N TYR A 125 -3.16 17.13 15.21
CA TYR A 125 -1.88 16.42 15.27
C TYR A 125 -0.84 16.91 14.26
N LYS A 126 -1.17 17.92 13.46
CA LYS A 126 -0.30 18.43 12.37
C LYS A 126 1.15 18.65 12.82
N GLN A 127 1.34 19.22 14.02
CA GLN A 127 2.66 19.55 14.60
C GLN A 127 3.19 18.49 15.58
N THR A 128 2.46 17.39 15.79
CA THR A 128 2.85 16.31 16.69
C THR A 128 3.87 15.40 16.02
N PHE A 129 4.86 14.93 16.77
CA PHE A 129 5.77 13.90 16.27
C PHE A 129 5.02 12.57 16.05
N ILE A 130 5.34 11.89 14.96
CA ILE A 130 4.67 10.62 14.61
C ILE A 130 4.81 9.59 15.74
N GLY A 131 5.98 9.52 16.39
CA GLY A 131 6.19 8.61 17.51
C GLY A 131 5.38 8.94 18.78
N GLU A 132 4.72 10.09 18.83
CA GLU A 132 3.87 10.53 19.95
C GLU A 132 2.37 10.41 19.65
N LEU A 133 2.01 9.98 18.44
CA LEU A 133 0.61 9.77 18.06
C LEU A 133 -0.01 8.63 18.88
N PRO A 134 -1.28 8.76 19.30
CA PRO A 134 -1.99 7.65 19.92
C PRO A 134 -2.10 6.48 18.95
N ILE A 135 -1.83 5.26 19.46
CA ILE A 135 -1.97 4.01 18.71
C ILE A 135 -3.34 3.44 19.05
N ASP A 136 -4.39 3.98 18.46
CA ASP A 136 -5.76 3.43 18.61
C ASP A 136 -6.32 3.01 17.24
#